data_daf8d341507188eefd0675dfe9990de7
#
_entry.id   daf8d341507188eefd0675dfe9990de7
#
_cell.length_a   1.000
_cell.length_b   1.000
_cell.length_c   1.000
_cell.angle_alpha   90.00
_cell.angle_beta   90.00
_cell.angle_gamma   90.00
#
_symmetry.space_group_name_H-M   'P 1'
#
loop_
_entity.id
_entity.type
_entity.pdbx_description
1 polymer ?
#
loop_
_entity_poly.entity_id
_entity_poly.type
_entity_poly.pdbx_seq_one_letter_code
_entity_poly.pdbx_strand_id
1 'polypeptide(L)'
;MHLNGDATQGENIADLGGVLLGLDAFKKTESYKNGKKVGGFTPLQRYFLGYAYAWLYEYKPEALANRVMVDVHSPARERVNGPLANIPEFYEAFNVKPGDKMYRADSLRVQIW
;
A
#
# COMPACT_ATOMS: atom_id res chain seq x y z
N MET A 1 -1.32 -17.15 -12.52
CA MET A 1 -1.19 -17.49 -11.10
C MET A 1 -2.10 -16.54 -10.33
N HIS A 2 -2.98 -17.06 -9.47
CA HIS A 2 -3.91 -16.27 -8.68
C HIS A 2 -3.61 -16.45 -7.19
N LEU A 3 -3.68 -15.34 -6.44
CA LEU A 3 -3.60 -15.38 -4.99
C LEU A 3 -4.86 -16.02 -4.40
N ASN A 4 -4.68 -16.80 -3.34
CA ASN A 4 -5.79 -17.28 -2.54
C ASN A 4 -6.25 -16.15 -1.59
N GLY A 5 -7.32 -15.44 -1.99
CA GLY A 5 -7.85 -14.32 -1.22
C GLY A 5 -8.30 -14.69 0.19
N ASP A 6 -8.88 -15.88 0.36
CA ASP A 6 -9.33 -16.35 1.67
C ASP A 6 -8.17 -16.58 2.63
N ALA A 7 -7.06 -17.13 2.12
CA ALA A 7 -5.85 -17.37 2.92
C ALA A 7 -5.10 -16.07 3.27
N THR A 8 -5.10 -15.08 2.39
CA THR A 8 -4.30 -13.86 2.53
C THR A 8 -5.07 -12.66 3.12
N GLN A 9 -6.38 -12.77 3.26
CA GLN A 9 -7.25 -11.67 3.67
C GLN A 9 -6.84 -11.04 5.01
N GLY A 10 -6.55 -11.86 6.02
CA GLY A 10 -6.19 -11.37 7.35
C GLY A 10 -4.94 -10.48 7.32
N GLU A 11 -3.89 -10.94 6.65
CA GLU A 11 -2.64 -10.20 6.51
C GLU A 11 -2.80 -8.94 5.62
N ASN A 12 -3.62 -9.02 4.58
CA ASN A 12 -3.90 -7.85 3.73
C ASN A 12 -4.65 -6.74 4.49
N ILE A 13 -5.59 -7.12 5.36
CA ILE A 13 -6.30 -6.18 6.24
C ILE A 13 -5.34 -5.59 7.28
N ALA A 14 -4.47 -6.41 7.87
CA ALA A 14 -3.46 -5.95 8.81
C ALA A 14 -2.49 -4.95 8.18
N ASP A 15 -2.05 -5.19 6.95
CA ASP A 15 -1.22 -4.25 6.19
C ASP A 15 -1.93 -2.91 5.97
N LEU A 16 -3.21 -2.93 5.55
CA LEU A 16 -4.00 -1.72 5.37
C LEU A 16 -4.13 -0.94 6.70
N GLY A 17 -4.45 -1.63 7.78
CA GLY A 17 -4.54 -1.03 9.12
C GLY A 17 -3.23 -0.41 9.55
N GLY A 18 -2.12 -1.12 9.36
CA GLY A 18 -0.77 -0.64 9.69
C GLY A 18 -0.40 0.63 8.92
N VAL A 19 -0.68 0.68 7.61
CA VAL A 19 -0.44 1.88 6.78
C VAL A 19 -1.29 3.06 7.26
N LEU A 20 -2.57 2.85 7.59
CA LEU A 20 -3.45 3.92 8.06
C LEU A 20 -3.02 4.47 9.43
N LEU A 21 -2.69 3.61 10.40
CA LEU A 21 -2.17 4.03 11.70
C LEU A 21 -0.85 4.78 11.59
N GLY A 22 0.06 4.28 10.75
CA GLY A 22 1.32 4.95 10.48
C GLY A 22 1.12 6.32 9.80
N LEU A 23 0.16 6.44 8.90
CA LEU A 23 -0.18 7.70 8.25
C LEU A 23 -0.72 8.73 9.26
N ASP A 24 -1.59 8.31 10.16
CA ASP A 24 -2.12 9.17 11.22
C ASP A 24 -1.01 9.66 12.17
N ALA A 25 -0.09 8.79 12.53
CA ALA A 25 1.08 9.17 13.31
C ALA A 25 1.97 10.15 12.53
N PHE A 26 2.24 9.88 11.25
CA PHE A 26 3.05 10.75 10.40
C PHE A 26 2.46 12.15 10.24
N LYS A 27 1.13 12.27 10.08
CA LYS A 27 0.43 13.56 10.00
C LYS A 27 0.63 14.44 11.22
N LYS A 28 1.00 13.88 12.37
CA LYS A 28 1.27 14.62 13.62
C LYS A 28 2.72 15.14 13.71
N THR A 29 3.59 14.69 12.83
CA THR A 29 5.02 15.10 12.83
C THR A 29 5.25 16.46 12.19
N GLU A 30 6.32 17.14 12.60
CA GLU A 30 6.79 18.38 11.94
C GLU A 30 7.16 18.12 10.47
N SER A 31 7.67 16.96 10.14
CA SER A 31 8.00 16.57 8.77
C SER A 31 6.78 16.59 7.83
N TYR A 32 5.60 16.31 8.35
CA TYR A 32 4.35 16.45 7.61
C TYR A 32 3.82 17.88 7.62
N LYS A 33 3.72 18.48 8.81
CA LYS A 33 3.08 19.79 9.04
C LYS A 33 3.75 20.94 8.30
N ASN A 34 5.08 20.91 8.17
CA ASN A 34 5.81 21.96 7.47
C ASN A 34 5.59 21.97 5.94
N GLY A 35 5.00 20.92 5.38
CA GLY A 35 4.68 20.79 3.97
C GLY A 35 5.87 20.77 3.01
N LYS A 36 7.12 20.76 3.52
CA LYS A 36 8.31 20.85 2.68
C LYS A 36 8.50 19.62 1.79
N LYS A 37 8.71 19.88 0.51
CA LYS A 37 9.17 18.85 -0.41
C LYS A 37 10.62 18.49 -0.12
N VAL A 38 10.94 17.20 -0.19
CA VAL A 38 12.30 16.66 -0.10
C VAL A 38 12.52 15.77 -1.31
N GLY A 39 13.59 16.02 -2.07
CA GLY A 39 13.85 15.32 -3.32
C GLY A 39 12.73 15.48 -4.36
N GLY A 40 11.99 16.61 -4.33
CA GLY A 40 10.85 16.87 -5.19
C GLY A 40 9.52 16.25 -4.73
N PHE A 41 9.51 15.42 -3.69
CA PHE A 41 8.32 14.73 -3.19
C PHE A 41 7.66 15.46 -2.02
N THR A 42 6.32 15.54 -2.05
CA THR A 42 5.52 16.02 -0.92
C THR A 42 5.64 15.09 0.29
N PRO A 43 5.25 15.55 1.51
CA PRO A 43 5.21 14.66 2.67
C PRO A 43 4.39 13.38 2.46
N LEU A 44 3.19 13.47 1.88
CA LEU A 44 2.35 12.29 1.57
C LEU A 44 3.04 11.34 0.59
N GLN A 45 3.60 11.89 -0.49
CA GLN A 45 4.34 11.07 -1.46
C GLN A 45 5.51 10.34 -0.79
N ARG A 46 6.28 11.02 0.07
CA ARG A 46 7.39 10.40 0.81
C ARG A 46 6.92 9.28 1.74
N TYR A 47 5.77 9.45 2.40
CA TYR A 47 5.22 8.42 3.25
C TYR A 47 4.92 7.14 2.47
N PHE A 48 4.18 7.23 1.38
CA PHE A 48 3.81 6.08 0.58
C PHE A 48 5.00 5.46 -0.17
N LEU A 49 5.93 6.27 -0.65
CA LEU A 49 7.17 5.76 -1.25
C LEU A 49 8.05 5.05 -0.21
N GLY A 50 8.12 5.56 1.02
CA GLY A 50 8.82 4.90 2.12
C GLY A 50 8.22 3.54 2.46
N TYR A 51 6.90 3.43 2.51
CA TYR A 51 6.21 2.15 2.67
C TYR A 51 6.54 1.19 1.51
N ALA A 52 6.44 1.64 0.27
CA ALA A 52 6.77 0.82 -0.89
C ALA A 52 8.25 0.37 -0.89
N TYR A 53 9.16 1.24 -0.47
CA TYR A 53 10.58 0.94 -0.39
C TYR A 53 10.88 -0.20 0.59
N ALA A 54 10.15 -0.31 1.70
CA ALA A 54 10.30 -1.40 2.65
C ALA A 54 9.99 -2.79 2.05
N TRP A 55 9.22 -2.82 0.96
CA TRP A 55 8.84 -4.03 0.23
C TRP A 55 9.60 -4.21 -1.08
N LEU A 56 10.64 -3.44 -1.32
CA LEU A 56 11.41 -3.46 -2.58
C LEU A 56 12.35 -4.67 -2.60
N TYR A 57 11.83 -5.81 -2.98
CA TYR A 57 12.57 -7.05 -3.25
C TYR A 57 11.87 -7.91 -4.29
N GLU A 58 12.64 -8.75 -4.95
CA GLU A 58 12.15 -9.64 -6.01
C GLU A 58 12.30 -11.11 -5.58
N TYR A 59 11.45 -11.93 -6.14
CA TYR A 59 11.51 -13.38 -5.99
C TYR A 59 12.00 -14.04 -7.27
N LYS A 60 12.76 -15.12 -7.13
CA LYS A 60 12.92 -16.04 -8.26
C LYS A 60 11.56 -16.65 -8.62
N PRO A 61 11.28 -16.94 -9.92
CA PRO A 61 9.95 -17.40 -10.35
C PRO A 61 9.45 -18.63 -9.58
N GLU A 62 10.33 -19.60 -9.30
CA GLU A 62 9.97 -20.82 -8.56
C GLU A 62 9.63 -20.53 -7.10
N ALA A 63 10.38 -19.63 -6.47
CA ALA A 63 10.13 -19.21 -5.10
C ALA A 63 8.80 -18.45 -4.99
N LEU A 64 8.50 -17.58 -5.96
CA LEU A 64 7.22 -16.87 -6.03
C LEU A 64 6.05 -17.84 -6.21
N ALA A 65 6.17 -18.82 -7.12
CA ALA A 65 5.14 -19.83 -7.34
C ALA A 65 4.83 -20.62 -6.07
N ASN A 66 5.87 -21.11 -5.38
CA ASN A 66 5.71 -21.82 -4.12
C ASN A 66 5.07 -20.95 -3.04
N ARG A 67 5.52 -19.69 -2.90
CA ARG A 67 4.99 -18.74 -1.93
C ARG A 67 3.49 -18.49 -2.12
N VAL A 68 3.06 -18.24 -3.35
CA VAL A 68 1.63 -18.02 -3.67
C VAL A 68 0.75 -19.22 -3.31
N MET A 69 1.32 -20.43 -3.32
CA MET A 69 0.58 -21.66 -2.99
C MET A 69 0.45 -21.92 -1.49
N VAL A 70 1.44 -21.52 -0.67
CA VAL A 70 1.54 -21.98 0.72
C VAL A 70 1.58 -20.86 1.76
N ASP A 71 1.91 -19.61 1.36
CA ASP A 71 2.05 -18.51 2.30
C ASP A 71 0.72 -17.77 2.49
N VAL A 72 0.40 -17.45 3.74
CA VAL A 72 -0.77 -16.63 4.10
C VAL A 72 -0.53 -15.13 3.82
N HIS A 73 0.70 -14.75 3.49
CA HIS A 73 1.04 -13.39 3.09
C HIS A 73 1.06 -13.26 1.58
N SER A 74 0.47 -12.19 1.08
CA SER A 74 0.61 -11.80 -0.33
C SER A 74 2.07 -11.49 -0.67
N PRO A 75 2.51 -11.65 -1.93
CA PRO A 75 3.82 -11.18 -2.37
C PRO A 75 4.01 -9.67 -2.17
N ALA A 76 5.25 -9.21 -2.15
CA ALA A 76 5.63 -7.82 -1.85
C ALA A 76 4.86 -6.77 -2.66
N ARG A 77 4.70 -6.99 -3.97
CA ARG A 77 3.95 -6.10 -4.86
C ARG A 77 2.49 -5.92 -4.41
N GLU A 78 1.84 -7.01 -4.07
CA GLU A 78 0.44 -7.03 -3.65
C GLU A 78 0.28 -6.44 -2.25
N ARG A 79 1.27 -6.61 -1.37
CA ARG A 79 1.31 -5.99 -0.03
C ARG A 79 1.47 -4.46 -0.09
N VAL A 80 2.00 -3.92 -1.19
CA VAL A 80 2.02 -2.47 -1.44
C VAL A 80 0.76 -2.02 -2.15
N ASN A 81 0.50 -2.57 -3.34
CA ASN A 81 -0.55 -2.05 -4.22
C ASN A 81 -1.96 -2.32 -3.68
N GLY A 82 -2.17 -3.45 -3.01
CA GLY A 82 -3.45 -3.81 -2.42
C GLY A 82 -3.94 -2.80 -1.38
N PRO A 83 -3.19 -2.57 -0.29
CA PRO A 83 -3.55 -1.57 0.71
C PRO A 83 -3.66 -0.16 0.14
N LEU A 84 -2.66 0.31 -0.62
CA LEU A 84 -2.63 1.69 -1.10
C LEU A 84 -3.80 2.04 -2.01
N ALA A 85 -4.32 1.09 -2.80
CA ALA A 85 -5.49 1.29 -3.64
C ALA A 85 -6.79 1.56 -2.87
N ASN A 86 -6.80 1.42 -1.54
CA ASN A 86 -7.95 1.72 -0.68
C ASN A 86 -7.84 3.08 0.04
N ILE A 87 -6.69 3.76 -0.04
CA ILE A 87 -6.39 4.94 0.79
C ILE A 87 -6.63 6.24 0.01
N PRO A 88 -7.60 7.09 0.42
CA PRO A 88 -7.87 8.36 -0.27
C PRO A 88 -6.66 9.29 -0.40
N GLU A 89 -5.84 9.37 0.65
CA GLU A 89 -4.63 10.20 0.65
C GLU A 89 -3.58 9.72 -0.37
N PHE A 90 -3.56 8.43 -0.70
CA PHE A 90 -2.72 7.92 -1.79
C PHE A 90 -3.19 8.49 -3.14
N TYR A 91 -4.50 8.56 -3.34
CA TYR A 91 -5.08 9.14 -4.55
C TYR A 91 -4.77 10.63 -4.68
N GLU A 92 -4.88 11.35 -3.57
CA GLU A 92 -4.48 12.76 -3.49
C GLU A 92 -2.99 12.95 -3.82
N ALA A 93 -2.11 12.17 -3.17
CA ALA A 93 -0.66 12.29 -3.31
C ALA A 93 -0.17 12.07 -4.75
N PHE A 94 -0.80 11.16 -5.49
CA PHE A 94 -0.37 10.75 -6.84
C PHE A 94 -1.37 11.09 -7.95
N ASN A 95 -2.42 11.86 -7.63
CA ASN A 95 -3.47 12.24 -8.59
C ASN A 95 -4.09 11.03 -9.30
N VAL A 96 -4.35 9.96 -8.54
CA VAL A 96 -4.96 8.72 -9.06
C VAL A 96 -6.42 8.97 -9.39
N LYS A 97 -6.84 8.56 -10.59
CA LYS A 97 -8.18 8.83 -11.13
C LYS A 97 -8.72 7.64 -11.93
N PRO A 98 -10.01 7.63 -12.26
CA PRO A 98 -10.59 6.59 -13.10
C PRO A 98 -9.80 6.34 -14.37
N GLY A 99 -9.49 5.06 -14.63
CA GLY A 99 -8.63 4.62 -15.75
C GLY A 99 -7.20 4.27 -15.34
N ASP A 100 -6.72 4.74 -14.19
CA ASP A 100 -5.40 4.36 -13.66
C ASP A 100 -5.42 2.94 -13.09
N LYS A 101 -4.30 2.20 -13.22
CA LYS A 101 -4.19 0.81 -12.75
C LYS A 101 -4.42 0.66 -11.24
N MET A 102 -4.08 1.68 -10.46
CA MET A 102 -4.25 1.69 -9.01
C MET A 102 -5.63 2.23 -8.58
N TYR A 103 -6.45 2.70 -9.52
CA TYR A 103 -7.76 3.22 -9.19
C TYR A 103 -8.73 2.11 -8.78
N ARG A 104 -9.45 2.36 -7.68
CA ARG A 104 -10.58 1.56 -7.22
C ARG A 104 -11.72 2.51 -6.87
N ALA A 105 -12.92 2.24 -7.39
CA ALA A 105 -14.11 3.04 -7.08
C ALA A 105 -14.39 3.06 -5.56
N ASP A 106 -14.93 4.15 -5.04
CA ASP A 106 -15.18 4.31 -3.60
C ASP A 106 -15.99 3.15 -3.00
N SER A 107 -17.01 2.70 -3.72
CA SER A 107 -17.86 1.57 -3.31
C SER A 107 -17.13 0.22 -3.20
N LEU A 108 -15.91 0.13 -3.75
CA LEU A 108 -15.08 -1.07 -3.74
C LEU A 108 -13.86 -0.93 -2.82
N ARG A 109 -13.66 0.24 -2.20
CA ARG A 109 -12.56 0.44 -1.27
C ARG A 109 -12.90 -0.15 0.09
N VAL A 110 -11.93 -0.83 0.67
CA VAL A 110 -12.04 -1.37 2.03
C VAL A 110 -11.80 -0.24 3.02
N GLN A 111 -12.73 -0.07 3.94
CA GLN A 111 -12.60 0.81 5.11
C GLN A 111 -12.54 -0.05 6.36
N ILE A 112 -11.58 0.19 7.24
CA ILE A 112 -11.42 -0.58 8.46
C ILE A 112 -12.05 0.16 9.65
N TRP A 113 -11.98 1.50 9.67
CA TRP A 113 -12.59 2.42 10.64
C TRP A 113 -12.94 3.77 9.99
#